data_1af05a6176ae106b0977105dd6778a5e
#
_entry.id   1af05a6176ae106b0977105dd6778a5e
#
_cell.length_a   1.000
_cell.length_b   1.000
_cell.length_c   1.000
_cell.angle_alpha   90.00
_cell.angle_beta   90.00
_cell.angle_gamma   90.00
#
_symmetry.space_group_name_H-M   'P 1'
#
loop_
_entity.id
_entity.type
_entity.pdbx_description
1 polymer ?
#
loop_
_entity_poly.entity_id
_entity_poly.type
_entity_poly.pdbx_seq_one_letter_code
_entity_poly.pdbx_strand_id
1 'polypeptide(L)'
;MTFETNSSSTHSITICPQETYEKWCDGRLLFGDWNKDFLEAEELTSYDYEEAKAKYESSKGKYYKSWDELSAEDRKDYTTEYVLRNKKKKNYDEYLTHNEWLVRHNSGTKTFSEYYTTNSGDKIVAFGYYGYDG
;
A
#
# COMPACT_ATOMS: atom_id res chain seq x y z
N MET A 1 7.97 -11.38 -18.96
CA MET A 1 9.32 -11.82 -18.61
C MET A 1 9.24 -12.79 -17.44
N THR A 2 9.93 -13.90 -17.56
CA THR A 2 9.93 -14.92 -16.51
C THR A 2 11.23 -14.80 -15.72
N PHE A 3 11.11 -14.76 -14.40
CA PHE A 3 12.26 -14.76 -13.51
C PHE A 3 12.30 -16.06 -12.74
N GLU A 4 13.44 -16.68 -12.75
CA GLU A 4 13.66 -17.84 -11.91
C GLU A 4 14.29 -17.37 -10.61
N THR A 5 13.76 -17.87 -9.50
CA THR A 5 14.32 -17.56 -8.20
C THR A 5 14.98 -18.80 -7.62
N ASN A 6 16.07 -18.58 -6.92
CA ASN A 6 16.69 -19.63 -6.14
C ASN A 6 15.80 -19.94 -4.93
N SER A 7 15.90 -21.16 -4.43
CA SER A 7 15.12 -21.58 -3.26
C SER A 7 15.41 -20.74 -2.02
N SER A 8 16.58 -20.08 -1.95
CA SER A 8 16.99 -19.26 -0.83
C SER A 8 16.71 -17.77 -1.03
N SER A 9 16.13 -17.37 -2.17
CA SER A 9 15.87 -15.95 -2.43
C SER A 9 14.40 -15.69 -2.65
N THR A 10 13.97 -14.49 -2.25
CA THR A 10 12.62 -14.02 -2.44
C THR A 10 12.61 -12.98 -3.54
N HIS A 11 11.72 -13.16 -4.51
CA HIS A 11 11.54 -12.21 -5.60
C HIS A 11 10.07 -11.91 -5.80
N SER A 12 9.78 -10.68 -6.11
CA SER A 12 8.47 -10.29 -6.59
C SER A 12 8.66 -9.15 -7.58
N ILE A 13 8.02 -9.25 -8.74
CA ILE A 13 8.08 -8.22 -9.75
C ILE A 13 6.69 -8.01 -10.30
N THR A 14 6.23 -6.76 -10.27
CA THR A 14 4.96 -6.35 -10.84
C THR A 14 5.23 -5.27 -11.86
N ILE A 15 4.58 -5.36 -13.01
CA ILE A 15 4.69 -4.36 -14.08
C ILE A 15 3.35 -3.72 -14.27
N CYS A 16 3.32 -2.40 -14.27
CA CYS A 16 2.08 -1.64 -14.45
C CYS A 16 2.35 -0.37 -15.25
N PRO A 17 1.30 0.27 -15.78
CA PRO A 17 1.48 1.59 -16.39
C PRO A 17 2.06 2.58 -15.39
N GLN A 18 2.88 3.50 -15.87
CA GLN A 18 3.48 4.52 -15.01
C GLN A 18 2.43 5.36 -14.29
N GLU A 19 1.33 5.68 -14.97
CA GLU A 19 0.23 6.41 -14.37
C GLU A 19 -0.35 5.68 -13.15
N THR A 20 -0.51 4.37 -13.25
CA THR A 20 -1.01 3.54 -12.16
C THR A 20 -0.05 3.57 -10.96
N TYR A 21 1.24 3.42 -11.24
CA TYR A 21 2.26 3.47 -10.20
C TYR A 21 2.27 4.81 -9.48
N GLU A 22 2.18 5.91 -10.23
CA GLU A 22 2.15 7.25 -9.64
C GLU A 22 0.90 7.48 -8.78
N LYS A 23 -0.25 6.97 -9.21
CA LYS A 23 -1.47 7.02 -8.39
C LYS A 23 -1.30 6.27 -7.07
N TRP A 24 -0.60 5.16 -7.10
CA TRP A 24 -0.29 4.40 -5.88
C TRP A 24 0.64 5.22 -4.96
N CYS A 25 1.67 5.83 -5.50
CA CYS A 25 2.57 6.69 -4.72
C CYS A 25 1.83 7.89 -4.11
N ASP A 26 0.82 8.40 -4.80
CA ASP A 26 0.02 9.54 -4.35
C ASP A 26 -1.06 9.16 -3.33
N GLY A 27 -1.25 7.88 -3.06
CA GLY A 27 -2.29 7.41 -2.16
C GLY A 27 -3.67 7.30 -2.77
N ARG A 28 -3.80 7.42 -4.10
CA ARG A 28 -5.08 7.24 -4.80
C ARG A 28 -5.40 5.78 -5.08
N LEU A 29 -4.40 4.93 -5.05
CA LEU A 29 -4.55 3.48 -5.20
C LEU A 29 -3.89 2.76 -4.05
N LEU A 30 -4.38 1.57 -3.77
CA LEU A 30 -3.77 0.62 -2.86
C LEU A 30 -3.32 -0.60 -3.66
N PHE A 31 -2.23 -1.22 -3.27
CA PHE A 31 -1.70 -2.38 -3.97
C PHE A 31 -1.97 -3.65 -3.16
N GLY A 32 -2.59 -4.63 -3.80
CA GLY A 32 -2.81 -5.94 -3.23
C GLY A 32 -1.58 -6.81 -3.38
N ASP A 33 -0.86 -7.02 -2.29
CA ASP A 33 0.40 -7.74 -2.31
C ASP A 33 0.24 -9.22 -2.70
N TRP A 34 -0.90 -9.82 -2.38
CA TRP A 34 -1.21 -11.20 -2.73
C TRP A 34 -1.65 -11.35 -4.19
N ASN A 35 -2.62 -10.57 -4.58
CA ASN A 35 -3.24 -10.69 -5.90
C ASN A 35 -2.49 -9.91 -6.98
N LYS A 36 -1.56 -9.04 -6.59
CA LYS A 36 -0.82 -8.17 -7.49
C LYS A 36 -1.75 -7.26 -8.30
N ASP A 37 -2.79 -6.78 -7.65
CA ASP A 37 -3.76 -5.87 -8.25
C ASP A 37 -3.81 -4.54 -7.50
N PHE A 38 -4.49 -3.57 -8.08
CA PHE A 38 -4.69 -2.26 -7.48
C PHE A 38 -6.17 -2.05 -7.17
N LEU A 39 -6.42 -1.39 -6.06
CA LEU A 39 -7.75 -1.03 -5.64
C LEU A 39 -7.81 0.48 -5.46
N GLU A 40 -8.84 1.12 -5.99
CA GLU A 40 -9.01 2.56 -5.79
C GLU A 40 -9.27 2.86 -4.31
N ALA A 41 -8.47 3.79 -3.78
CA ALA A 41 -8.72 4.34 -2.46
C ALA A 41 -9.88 5.33 -2.64
N GLU A 42 -11.01 5.03 -2.03
CA GLU A 42 -12.16 5.91 -2.13
C GLU A 42 -11.87 7.25 -1.46
N GLU A 43 -12.47 8.30 -2.03
CA GLU A 43 -12.41 9.60 -1.41
C GLU A 43 -13.14 9.55 -0.07
N LEU A 44 -12.42 9.88 0.99
CA LEU A 44 -12.95 9.81 2.33
C LEU A 44 -13.89 10.98 2.60
N THR A 45 -15.04 10.69 3.17
CA THR A 45 -16.02 11.71 3.57
C THR A 45 -15.78 12.15 5.02
N SER A 46 -16.37 13.27 5.40
CA SER A 46 -16.33 13.73 6.79
C SER A 46 -16.90 12.68 7.75
N TYR A 47 -17.94 11.97 7.29
CA TYR A 47 -18.56 10.89 8.06
C TYR A 47 -17.59 9.75 8.30
N ASP A 48 -16.80 9.39 7.29
CA ASP A 48 -15.77 8.36 7.43
C ASP A 48 -14.74 8.73 8.50
N TYR A 49 -14.31 9.99 8.50
CA TYR A 49 -13.36 10.48 9.50
C TYR A 49 -13.97 10.47 10.92
N GLU A 50 -15.22 10.81 11.06
CA GLU A 50 -15.89 10.79 12.36
C GLU A 50 -16.05 9.38 12.91
N GLU A 51 -16.44 8.43 12.06
CA GLU A 51 -16.52 7.02 12.45
C GLU A 51 -15.17 6.45 12.85
N ALA A 52 -14.14 6.75 12.06
CA ALA A 52 -12.78 6.29 12.34
C ALA A 52 -12.26 6.90 13.64
N LYS A 53 -12.53 8.18 13.87
CA LYS A 53 -12.17 8.85 15.13
C LYS A 53 -12.81 8.17 16.33
N ALA A 54 -14.09 7.88 16.25
CA ALA A 54 -14.80 7.19 17.33
C ALA A 54 -14.19 5.81 17.62
N LYS A 55 -13.85 5.08 16.57
CA LYS A 55 -13.21 3.77 16.71
C LYS A 55 -11.81 3.90 17.34
N TYR A 56 -11.05 4.89 16.90
CA TYR A 56 -9.72 5.14 17.43
C TYR A 56 -9.77 5.47 18.92
N GLU A 57 -10.66 6.37 19.29
CA GLU A 57 -10.82 6.79 20.69
C GLU A 57 -11.37 5.68 21.59
N SER A 58 -12.16 4.76 21.04
CA SER A 58 -12.68 3.61 21.80
C SER A 58 -11.58 2.58 22.13
N SER A 59 -10.44 2.66 21.47
CA SER A 59 -9.31 1.76 21.67
C SER A 59 -8.30 2.34 22.67
N LYS A 60 -8.80 2.79 23.81
CA LYS A 60 -7.97 3.44 24.84
C LYS A 60 -6.78 2.57 25.27
N GLY A 61 -5.63 3.21 25.38
CA GLY A 61 -4.40 2.55 25.82
C GLY A 61 -3.66 1.80 24.73
N LYS A 62 -4.24 1.68 23.54
CA LYS A 62 -3.59 0.99 22.42
C LYS A 62 -2.65 1.91 21.64
N TYR A 63 -2.94 3.20 21.62
CA TYR A 63 -2.17 4.17 20.85
C TYR A 63 -1.52 5.20 21.75
N TYR A 64 -0.31 5.61 21.39
CA TYR A 64 0.43 6.63 22.15
C TYR A 64 -0.13 8.03 22.00
N LYS A 65 -0.70 8.32 20.82
CA LYS A 65 -1.20 9.66 20.49
C LYS A 65 -2.71 9.66 20.51
N SER A 66 -3.29 10.78 20.94
CA SER A 66 -4.72 11.00 20.76
C SER A 66 -5.00 11.30 19.29
N TRP A 67 -6.26 11.22 18.89
CA TRP A 67 -6.65 11.54 17.52
C TRP A 67 -6.21 12.93 17.10
N ASP A 68 -6.36 13.90 18.00
CA ASP A 68 -6.01 15.29 17.70
C ASP A 68 -4.50 15.51 17.54
N GLU A 69 -3.68 14.65 18.13
CA GLU A 69 -2.23 14.70 17.99
C GLU A 69 -1.73 14.06 16.71
N LEU A 70 -2.57 13.31 16.00
CA LEU A 70 -2.18 12.69 14.75
C LEU A 70 -2.08 13.72 13.64
N SER A 71 -1.13 13.51 12.72
CA SER A 71 -1.05 14.32 11.52
C SER A 71 -2.26 14.06 10.62
N ALA A 72 -2.51 14.97 9.68
CA ALA A 72 -3.58 14.78 8.70
C ALA A 72 -3.37 13.49 7.89
N GLU A 73 -2.12 13.17 7.58
CA GLU A 73 -1.77 11.95 6.85
C GLU A 73 -2.07 10.70 7.66
N ASP A 74 -1.70 10.69 8.94
CA ASP A 74 -1.96 9.55 9.83
C ASP A 74 -3.46 9.33 10.02
N ARG A 75 -4.24 10.40 10.15
CA ARG A 75 -5.70 10.31 10.24
C ARG A 75 -6.30 9.73 8.97
N LYS A 76 -5.78 10.15 7.82
CA LYS A 76 -6.22 9.64 6.52
C LYS A 76 -5.90 8.16 6.39
N ASP A 77 -4.70 7.76 6.76
CA ASP A 77 -4.28 6.35 6.68
C ASP A 77 -5.15 5.46 7.57
N TYR A 78 -5.36 5.87 8.80
CA TYR A 78 -6.22 5.13 9.72
C TYR A 78 -7.65 5.02 9.20
N THR A 79 -8.18 6.13 8.69
CA THR A 79 -9.54 6.17 8.16
C THR A 79 -9.68 5.29 6.92
N THR A 80 -8.68 5.31 6.05
CA THR A 80 -8.67 4.45 4.86
C THR A 80 -8.70 2.97 5.26
N GLU A 81 -7.89 2.57 6.22
CA GLU A 81 -7.91 1.20 6.74
C GLU A 81 -9.26 0.84 7.33
N TYR A 82 -9.83 1.75 8.10
CA TYR A 82 -11.15 1.55 8.70
C TYR A 82 -12.23 1.31 7.64
N VAL A 83 -12.24 2.13 6.59
CA VAL A 83 -13.23 2.00 5.50
C VAL A 83 -13.05 0.68 4.75
N LEU A 84 -11.82 0.31 4.43
CA LEU A 84 -11.55 -0.94 3.74
C LEU A 84 -11.99 -2.14 4.56
N ARG A 85 -11.69 -2.13 5.84
CA ARG A 85 -12.00 -3.25 6.72
C ARG A 85 -13.49 -3.39 6.99
N ASN A 86 -14.18 -2.28 7.21
CA ASN A 86 -15.56 -2.31 7.68
C ASN A 86 -16.60 -2.12 6.58
N LYS A 87 -16.30 -1.31 5.57
CA LYS A 87 -17.26 -1.04 4.50
C LYS A 87 -17.09 -1.94 3.30
N LYS A 88 -15.88 -2.26 2.94
CA LYS A 88 -15.60 -3.10 1.77
C LYS A 88 -15.38 -4.55 2.10
N LYS A 89 -15.24 -4.88 3.37
CA LYS A 89 -15.00 -6.24 3.86
C LYS A 89 -13.82 -6.92 3.17
N LYS A 90 -12.84 -6.14 2.77
CA LYS A 90 -11.60 -6.65 2.18
C LYS A 90 -10.59 -6.88 3.29
N ASN A 91 -9.75 -7.90 3.12
CA ASN A 91 -8.63 -8.11 4.02
C ASN A 91 -7.62 -6.99 3.79
N TYR A 92 -7.66 -5.98 4.65
CA TYR A 92 -6.84 -4.79 4.46
C TYR A 92 -5.34 -5.09 4.58
N ASP A 93 -4.95 -6.19 5.22
CA ASP A 93 -3.55 -6.59 5.30
C ASP A 93 -2.96 -6.91 3.92
N GLU A 94 -3.80 -7.18 2.96
CA GLU A 94 -3.41 -7.46 1.59
C GLU A 94 -3.28 -6.19 0.74
N TYR A 95 -3.93 -5.11 1.13
CA TYR A 95 -3.97 -3.86 0.36
C TYR A 95 -3.22 -2.77 1.11
N LEU A 96 -2.15 -2.30 0.51
CA LEU A 96 -1.18 -1.42 1.16
C LEU A 96 -1.05 -0.11 0.39
N THR A 97 -0.81 0.97 1.13
CA THR A 97 -0.29 2.19 0.52
C THR A 97 1.15 1.92 0.06
N HIS A 98 1.66 2.78 -0.81
CA HIS A 98 3.03 2.65 -1.27
C HIS A 98 4.02 2.67 -0.09
N ASN A 99 3.81 3.56 0.86
CA ASN A 99 4.68 3.68 2.03
C ASN A 99 4.62 2.42 2.91
N GLU A 100 3.43 1.89 3.14
CA GLU A 100 3.29 0.64 3.92
C GLU A 100 3.97 -0.53 3.23
N TRP A 101 3.87 -0.60 1.90
CA TRP A 101 4.53 -1.64 1.12
C TRP A 101 6.06 -1.54 1.23
N LEU A 102 6.61 -0.31 1.15
CA LEU A 102 8.04 -0.09 1.31
C LEU A 102 8.52 -0.53 2.71
N VAL A 103 7.78 -0.17 3.74
CA VAL A 103 8.14 -0.54 5.12
C VAL A 103 8.12 -2.05 5.29
N ARG A 104 7.08 -2.71 4.77
CA ARG A 104 6.94 -4.16 4.87
C ARG A 104 8.09 -4.89 4.22
N HIS A 105 8.47 -4.51 3.01
CA HIS A 105 9.45 -5.25 2.21
C HIS A 105 10.89 -4.79 2.41
N ASN A 106 11.13 -3.69 3.11
CA ASN A 106 12.49 -3.26 3.44
C ASN A 106 13.01 -3.84 4.75
N SER A 107 12.23 -4.64 5.46
CA SER A 107 12.66 -5.21 6.74
C SER A 107 13.54 -6.46 6.58
N GLY A 108 13.49 -7.15 5.45
CA GLY A 108 14.28 -8.35 5.20
C GLY A 108 14.74 -8.52 3.76
N THR A 109 14.24 -7.66 2.89
CA THR A 109 14.54 -7.66 1.46
C THR A 109 14.82 -6.23 1.02
N LYS A 110 15.12 -6.07 -0.26
CA LYS A 110 15.30 -4.75 -0.85
C LYS A 110 14.21 -4.51 -1.88
N THR A 111 13.66 -3.31 -1.89
CA THR A 111 12.67 -2.92 -2.87
C THR A 111 13.32 -2.19 -4.03
N PHE A 112 12.65 -2.22 -5.17
CA PHE A 112 13.12 -1.50 -6.35
C PHE A 112 11.91 -0.97 -7.13
N SER A 113 12.16 0.05 -7.93
CA SER A 113 11.22 0.52 -8.95
C SER A 113 12.03 1.05 -10.12
N GLU A 114 11.67 0.64 -11.32
CA GLU A 114 12.37 1.04 -12.54
C GLU A 114 11.36 1.47 -13.59
N TYR A 115 11.69 2.54 -14.29
CA TYR A 115 10.83 3.16 -15.29
C TYR A 115 11.34 2.83 -16.67
N TYR A 116 10.45 2.39 -17.54
CA TYR A 116 10.76 2.03 -18.91
C TYR A 116 9.80 2.68 -19.88
N THR A 117 10.28 2.93 -21.08
CA THR A 117 9.43 3.32 -22.20
C THR A 117 9.53 2.24 -23.25
N THR A 118 8.41 1.66 -23.65
CA THR A 118 8.39 0.61 -24.67
C THR A 118 8.66 1.19 -26.06
N ASN A 119 8.91 0.33 -27.04
CA ASN A 119 9.11 0.76 -28.42
C ASN A 119 7.90 1.48 -29.02
N SER A 120 6.70 1.17 -28.52
CA SER A 120 5.47 1.85 -28.93
C SER A 120 5.20 3.14 -28.18
N GLY A 121 6.09 3.53 -27.25
CA GLY A 121 5.97 4.77 -26.49
C GLY A 121 5.21 4.66 -25.17
N ASP A 122 4.82 3.46 -24.79
CA ASP A 122 4.12 3.24 -23.52
C ASP A 122 5.09 3.37 -22.35
N LYS A 123 4.70 4.12 -21.35
CA LYS A 123 5.48 4.28 -20.13
C LYS A 123 5.00 3.28 -19.08
N ILE A 124 5.91 2.44 -18.62
CA ILE A 124 5.62 1.41 -17.63
C ILE A 124 6.60 1.49 -16.47
N VAL A 125 6.21 0.90 -15.35
CA VAL A 125 7.06 0.78 -14.17
C VAL A 125 7.10 -0.69 -13.75
N ALA A 126 8.30 -1.19 -13.50
CA ALA A 126 8.49 -2.49 -12.87
C ALA A 126 8.92 -2.24 -11.43
N PHE A 127 8.20 -2.81 -10.49
CA PHE A 127 8.51 -2.66 -9.07
C PHE A 127 8.42 -4.00 -8.36
N GLY A 128 9.10 -4.11 -7.25
CA GLY A 128 9.07 -5.34 -6.50
C GLY A 128 10.11 -5.36 -5.39
N TYR A 129 10.42 -6.54 -4.94
CA TYR A 129 11.41 -6.75 -3.90
C TYR A 129 12.23 -8.01 -4.20
N TYR A 130 13.45 -8.04 -3.64
CA TYR A 130 14.33 -9.17 -3.79
C TYR A 130 15.22 -9.30 -2.55
N GLY A 131 15.73 -10.52 -2.33
CA GLY A 131 16.62 -10.76 -1.23
C GLY A 131 16.60 -12.23 -0.82
N TYR A 132 17.30 -12.55 0.23
CA TYR A 132 17.37 -13.89 0.76
C TYR A 132 16.52 -13.99 2.02
N ASP A 133 15.80 -15.09 2.11
CA ASP A 133 14.99 -15.41 3.28
C ASP A 133 15.88 -15.98 4.38
N GLY A 134 16.34 -15.14 5.17
CA GLY A 134 17.01 -15.52 6.36
C GLY A 134 18.36 -15.92 6.38
#